data_51e0bf198ec6b22bb380ed2b8f50d877
#
_entry.id   51e0bf198ec6b22bb380ed2b8f50d877
#
_cell.length_a   1.000
_cell.length_b   1.000
_cell.length_c   1.000
_cell.angle_alpha   90.00
_cell.angle_beta   90.00
_cell.angle_gamma   90.00
#
_symmetry.space_group_name_H-M   'P 1'
#
loop_
_entity.id
_entity.type
_entity.pdbx_description
1 polymer ?
#
loop_
_entity_poly.entity_id
_entity_poly.type
_entity_poly.pdbx_seq_one_letter_code
_entity_poly.pdbx_strand_id
1 'polypeptide(L)'
;MKRYTVIFLVVAMLLALVACTLKHYDETNIHELYDKDWIIGKTRSEIELKYGEFKRAYTVDTGGSVGEYYVNYENSGIDPSYIHDTYFVVFNEENIAIDAYFRRTSRGG
;
A
#
# COMPACT_ATOMS: atom_id res chain seq x y z
N MET A 1 -39.29 9.51 -9.55
CA MET A 1 -38.06 8.76 -9.90
C MET A 1 -36.78 9.50 -9.53
N LYS A 2 -36.71 10.80 -9.74
CA LYS A 2 -35.51 11.58 -9.39
C LYS A 2 -35.19 11.56 -7.90
N ARG A 3 -36.20 11.42 -7.04
CA ARG A 3 -36.01 11.38 -5.58
C ARG A 3 -35.23 10.15 -5.13
N TYR A 4 -35.48 9.01 -5.73
CA TYR A 4 -34.81 7.76 -5.35
C TYR A 4 -33.34 7.75 -5.75
N THR A 5 -33.02 8.37 -6.88
CA THR A 5 -31.64 8.47 -7.36
C THR A 5 -30.79 9.31 -6.41
N VAL A 6 -31.31 10.43 -5.94
CA VAL A 6 -30.59 11.33 -5.02
C VAL A 6 -30.34 10.63 -3.67
N ILE A 7 -31.35 9.96 -3.12
CA ILE A 7 -31.25 9.23 -1.85
C ILE A 7 -30.18 8.14 -1.96
N PHE A 8 -30.18 7.40 -3.07
CA PHE A 8 -29.22 6.34 -3.31
C PHE A 8 -27.79 6.88 -3.35
N LEU A 9 -27.55 7.99 -4.02
CA LEU A 9 -26.24 8.64 -4.10
C LEU A 9 -25.75 9.10 -2.73
N VAL A 10 -26.61 9.68 -1.91
CA VAL A 10 -26.25 10.14 -0.56
C VAL A 10 -25.84 8.96 0.32
N VAL A 11 -26.58 7.87 0.28
CA VAL A 11 -26.28 6.67 1.05
C VAL A 11 -24.95 6.06 0.61
N ALA A 12 -24.70 6.00 -0.69
CA ALA A 12 -23.44 5.48 -1.23
C ALA A 12 -22.26 6.32 -0.79
N MET A 13 -22.38 7.64 -0.77
CA MET A 13 -21.34 8.54 -0.30
C MET A 13 -21.03 8.36 1.18
N LEU A 14 -22.05 8.21 2.01
CA LEU A 14 -21.89 8.00 3.45
C LEU A 14 -21.17 6.67 3.72
N LEU A 15 -21.54 5.62 3.02
CA LEU A 15 -20.88 4.32 3.16
C LEU A 15 -19.40 4.38 2.76
N ALA A 16 -19.09 5.10 1.68
CA ALA A 16 -17.71 5.29 1.23
C ALA A 16 -16.88 6.03 2.26
N LEU A 17 -17.43 7.08 2.88
CA LEU A 17 -16.72 7.84 3.92
C LEU A 17 -16.44 6.99 5.15
N VAL A 18 -17.40 6.20 5.60
CA VAL A 18 -17.22 5.30 6.75
C VAL A 18 -16.13 4.27 6.45
N ALA A 19 -16.14 3.70 5.25
CA ALA A 19 -15.13 2.73 4.85
C ALA A 19 -13.72 3.34 4.86
N CYS A 20 -13.57 4.59 4.41
CA CYS A 20 -12.28 5.28 4.40
C CYS A 20 -11.76 5.57 5.80
N THR A 21 -12.64 5.94 6.74
CA THR A 21 -12.23 6.32 8.09
C THR A 21 -11.90 5.13 8.99
N LEU A 22 -12.47 3.96 8.72
CA LEU A 22 -12.30 2.78 9.56
C LEU A 22 -11.25 1.80 9.05
N LYS A 23 -10.61 2.11 7.93
CA LYS A 23 -9.70 1.17 7.29
C LYS A 23 -8.30 1.25 7.89
N HIS A 24 -7.97 0.26 8.70
CA HIS A 24 -6.63 0.03 9.20
C HIS A 24 -6.04 -1.18 8.49
N TYR A 25 -4.80 -1.05 8.03
CA TYR A 25 -4.11 -2.16 7.39
C TYR A 25 -3.25 -2.88 8.42
N ASP A 26 -3.45 -4.18 8.53
CA ASP A 26 -2.55 -5.07 9.25
C ASP A 26 -1.89 -6.02 8.26
N GLU A 27 -1.12 -6.98 8.74
CA GLU A 27 -0.44 -7.93 7.88
C GLU A 27 -1.41 -8.70 6.97
N THR A 28 -2.58 -9.05 7.49
CA THR A 28 -3.61 -9.76 6.71
C THR A 28 -4.18 -8.89 5.60
N ASN A 29 -4.56 -7.66 5.95
CA ASN A 29 -5.15 -6.71 5.00
C ASN A 29 -4.17 -6.29 3.91
N ILE A 30 -2.89 -6.18 4.25
CA ILE A 30 -1.88 -5.75 3.28
C ILE A 30 -1.65 -6.80 2.20
N HIS A 31 -1.77 -8.08 2.52
CA HIS A 31 -1.68 -9.15 1.53
C HIS A 31 -2.89 -9.19 0.60
N GLU A 32 -4.04 -8.68 1.05
CA GLU A 32 -5.20 -8.50 0.18
C GLU A 32 -5.02 -7.29 -0.75
N LEU A 33 -4.38 -6.23 -0.25
CA LEU A 33 -4.13 -5.02 -1.03
C LEU A 33 -3.03 -5.24 -2.08
N TYR A 34 -1.94 -5.88 -1.69
CA TYR A 34 -0.83 -6.22 -2.57
C TYR A 34 -0.66 -7.73 -2.62
N ASP A 35 -1.15 -8.33 -3.70
CA ASP A 35 -1.14 -9.78 -3.86
C ASP A 35 0.26 -10.28 -4.18
N LYS A 36 0.93 -10.83 -3.19
CA LYS A 36 2.28 -11.36 -3.32
C LYS A 36 2.39 -12.43 -4.42
N ASP A 37 1.41 -13.33 -4.48
CA ASP A 37 1.42 -14.41 -5.47
C ASP A 37 1.35 -13.86 -6.88
N TRP A 38 0.61 -12.79 -7.09
CA TRP A 38 0.56 -12.12 -8.39
C TRP A 38 1.86 -11.37 -8.68
N ILE A 39 2.42 -10.69 -7.67
CA ILE A 39 3.61 -9.84 -7.80
C ILE A 39 4.85 -10.64 -8.19
N ILE A 40 5.07 -11.78 -7.56
CA ILE A 40 6.26 -12.60 -7.81
C ILE A 40 6.30 -13.02 -9.28
N GLY A 41 7.41 -12.75 -9.94
CA GLY A 41 7.60 -13.03 -11.36
C GLY A 41 7.18 -11.91 -12.30
N LYS A 42 6.59 -10.84 -11.78
CA LYS A 42 6.20 -9.67 -12.59
C LYS A 42 7.35 -8.68 -12.69
N THR A 43 7.34 -7.90 -13.76
CA THR A 43 8.32 -6.82 -13.90
C THR A 43 7.89 -5.63 -13.06
N ARG A 44 8.85 -4.76 -12.78
CA ARG A 44 8.57 -3.51 -12.07
C ARG A 44 7.49 -2.69 -12.77
N SER A 45 7.55 -2.58 -14.09
CA SER A 45 6.57 -1.83 -14.88
C SER A 45 5.16 -2.39 -14.73
N GLU A 46 5.02 -3.70 -14.74
CA GLU A 46 3.71 -4.35 -14.56
C GLU A 46 3.13 -4.09 -13.18
N ILE A 47 3.98 -4.14 -12.16
CA ILE A 47 3.57 -3.89 -10.77
C ILE A 47 3.16 -2.43 -10.59
N GLU A 48 3.95 -1.49 -11.11
CA GLU A 48 3.64 -0.07 -11.01
C GLU A 48 2.39 0.30 -11.82
N LEU A 49 2.12 -0.40 -12.89
CA LEU A 49 0.90 -0.18 -13.68
C LEU A 49 -0.35 -0.58 -12.87
N LYS A 50 -0.25 -1.65 -12.08
CA LYS A 50 -1.37 -2.14 -11.28
C LYS A 50 -1.56 -1.36 -9.96
N TYR A 51 -0.47 -1.11 -9.26
CA TYR A 51 -0.52 -0.54 -7.89
C TYR A 51 -0.06 0.91 -7.81
N GLY A 52 0.46 1.47 -8.89
CA GLY A 52 1.01 2.82 -8.91
C GLY A 52 2.52 2.82 -8.71
N GLU A 53 3.12 3.99 -8.89
CA GLU A 53 4.56 4.15 -8.73
C GLU A 53 4.99 3.90 -7.28
N PHE A 54 6.14 3.29 -7.09
CA PHE A 54 6.73 3.14 -5.77
C PHE A 54 7.00 4.51 -5.15
N LYS A 55 6.75 4.64 -3.85
CA LYS A 55 7.07 5.87 -3.12
C LYS A 55 8.57 6.05 -2.98
N ARG A 56 9.30 4.95 -2.94
CA ARG A 56 10.75 4.95 -2.88
C ARG A 56 11.26 3.70 -3.60
N ALA A 57 12.34 3.84 -4.32
CA ALA A 57 13.01 2.71 -4.97
C ALA A 57 14.51 2.94 -4.94
N TYR A 58 15.27 1.90 -4.70
CA TYR A 58 16.72 1.98 -4.62
C TYR A 58 17.35 0.66 -5.05
N THR A 59 18.60 0.74 -5.51
CA THR A 59 19.40 -0.45 -5.84
C THR A 59 20.09 -0.97 -4.60
N VAL A 60 20.29 -2.29 -4.57
CA VAL A 60 21.01 -2.96 -3.49
C VAL A 60 22.33 -3.53 -3.99
N ASP A 61 23.21 -3.92 -3.07
CA ASP A 61 24.57 -4.33 -3.40
C ASP A 61 24.64 -5.54 -4.34
N THR A 62 23.61 -6.36 -4.35
CA THR A 62 23.53 -7.55 -5.22
C THR A 62 23.21 -7.22 -6.67
N GLY A 63 22.96 -5.95 -6.99
CA GLY A 63 22.58 -5.53 -8.34
C GLY A 63 21.07 -5.48 -8.58
N GLY A 64 20.28 -6.00 -7.66
CA GLY A 64 18.84 -5.89 -7.70
C GLY A 64 18.35 -4.55 -7.16
N SER A 65 17.06 -4.42 -6.98
CA SER A 65 16.44 -3.21 -6.45
C SER A 65 15.28 -3.54 -5.51
N VAL A 66 14.86 -2.54 -4.75
CA VAL A 66 13.72 -2.65 -3.84
C VAL A 66 12.80 -1.47 -4.09
N GLY A 67 11.50 -1.75 -4.21
CA GLY A 67 10.47 -0.72 -4.29
C GLY A 67 9.63 -0.73 -3.02
N GLU A 68 9.21 0.43 -2.57
CA GLU A 68 8.45 0.58 -1.34
C GLU A 68 7.12 1.27 -1.60
N TYR A 69 6.04 0.70 -1.04
CA TYR A 69 4.74 1.34 -0.96
C TYR A 69 4.45 1.66 0.50
N TYR A 70 4.07 2.89 0.78
CA TYR A 70 3.65 3.30 2.11
C TYR A 70 2.16 3.09 2.25
N VAL A 71 1.74 2.38 3.29
CA VAL A 71 0.36 1.94 3.45
C VAL A 71 -0.35 2.71 4.55
N ASN A 72 0.16 2.61 5.77
CA ASN A 72 -0.35 3.36 6.90
C ASN A 72 0.74 4.30 7.37
N TYR A 73 0.43 5.58 7.37
CA TYR A 73 1.34 6.59 7.86
C TYR A 73 0.57 7.52 8.78
N GLU A 74 0.88 7.45 10.06
CA GLU A 74 0.31 8.35 11.06
C GLU A 74 1.44 9.15 11.68
N ASN A 75 1.34 10.46 11.56
CA ASN A 75 2.27 11.38 12.17
C ASN A 75 1.48 12.39 12.96
N SER A 76 1.53 12.27 14.30
CA SER A 76 0.92 13.24 15.17
C SER A 76 1.89 14.42 15.36
N GLY A 77 1.47 15.62 14.98
CA GLY A 77 2.29 16.80 15.11
C GLY A 77 2.60 17.17 16.56
N ILE A 78 1.83 16.67 17.51
CA ILE A 78 1.99 16.94 18.93
C ILE A 78 2.83 15.85 19.60
N ASP A 79 2.63 14.60 19.18
CA ASP A 79 3.32 13.42 19.71
C ASP A 79 4.35 12.96 18.67
N PRO A 80 5.63 12.84 19.02
CA PRO A 80 6.65 12.37 18.08
C PRO A 80 6.51 10.90 17.69
N SER A 81 5.61 10.15 18.30
CA SER A 81 5.36 8.77 17.89
C SER A 81 4.66 8.72 16.55
N TYR A 82 5.07 7.76 15.71
CA TYR A 82 4.37 7.50 14.47
C TYR A 82 4.45 6.02 14.11
N ILE A 83 3.46 5.57 13.36
CA ILE A 83 3.43 4.22 12.81
C ILE A 83 3.59 4.34 11.31
N HIS A 84 4.52 3.61 10.75
CA HIS A 84 4.82 3.63 9.32
C HIS A 84 4.82 2.19 8.81
N ASP A 85 3.83 1.85 8.03
CA ASP A 85 3.69 0.54 7.43
C ASP A 85 4.17 0.61 5.99
N THR A 86 5.10 -0.26 5.64
CA THR A 86 5.71 -0.30 4.31
C THR A 86 5.58 -1.69 3.72
N TYR A 87 5.19 -1.74 2.46
CA TYR A 87 5.21 -2.96 1.68
C TYR A 87 6.40 -2.92 0.73
N PHE A 88 7.27 -3.91 0.84
CA PHE A 88 8.51 -4.01 0.06
C PHE A 88 8.35 -5.00 -1.07
N VAL A 89 8.83 -4.64 -2.24
CA VAL A 89 8.93 -5.55 -3.38
C VAL A 89 10.40 -5.62 -3.78
N VAL A 90 10.97 -6.80 -3.79
CA VAL A 90 12.39 -7.02 -4.10
C VAL A 90 12.50 -7.53 -5.53
N PHE A 91 13.37 -6.88 -6.29
CA PHE A 91 13.61 -7.20 -7.69
C PHE A 91 15.02 -7.73 -7.90
N ASN A 92 15.17 -8.66 -8.84
CA ASN A 92 16.49 -9.10 -9.28
C ASN A 92 17.11 -8.08 -10.26
N GLU A 93 18.27 -8.38 -10.80
CA GLU A 93 18.96 -7.50 -11.74
C GLU A 93 18.20 -7.24 -13.03
N GLU A 94 17.24 -8.11 -13.37
CA GLU A 94 16.41 -7.99 -14.56
C GLU A 94 15.10 -7.25 -14.30
N ASN A 95 14.95 -6.66 -13.11
CA ASN A 95 13.72 -5.97 -12.67
C ASN A 95 12.49 -6.89 -12.59
N ILE A 96 12.72 -8.14 -12.24
CA ILE A 96 11.66 -9.11 -12.00
C ILE A 96 11.52 -9.33 -10.50
N ALA A 97 10.30 -9.24 -9.98
CA ALA A 97 10.04 -9.40 -8.56
C ALA A 97 10.32 -10.83 -8.10
N ILE A 98 11.17 -10.96 -7.09
CA ILE A 98 11.55 -12.26 -6.52
C ILE A 98 11.06 -12.43 -5.09
N ASP A 99 10.66 -11.35 -4.43
CA ASP A 99 10.11 -11.40 -3.09
C ASP A 99 9.25 -10.17 -2.82
N ALA A 100 8.37 -10.29 -1.85
CA ALA A 100 7.56 -9.17 -1.38
C ALA A 100 7.20 -9.41 0.08
N TYR A 101 7.26 -8.38 0.91
CA TYR A 101 6.97 -8.52 2.32
C TYR A 101 6.48 -7.20 2.91
N PHE A 102 5.81 -7.30 4.04
CA PHE A 102 5.27 -6.19 4.79
C PHE A 102 6.07 -5.98 6.06
N ARG A 103 6.32 -4.73 6.40
CA ARG A 103 7.00 -4.38 7.65
C ARG A 103 6.32 -3.19 8.30
N ARG A 104 6.04 -3.32 9.58
CA ARG A 104 5.54 -2.22 10.40
C ARG A 104 6.68 -1.64 11.21
N THR A 105 6.87 -0.33 11.07
CA THR A 105 7.82 0.41 11.88
C THR A 105 7.03 1.34 12.79
N SER A 106 7.23 1.21 14.09
CA SER A 106 6.61 2.11 15.04
C SER A 106 7.72 2.82 15.81
N ARG A 107 7.61 4.13 15.90
CA ARG A 107 8.56 4.95 16.62
C ARG A 107 7.82 5.69 17.71
N GLY A 108 8.02 5.25 18.95
CA GLY A 108 7.48 5.92 20.13
C GLY A 108 8.42 7.00 20.62
N GLY A 109 7.86 8.15 20.88
CA GLY A 109 8.61 9.27 21.45
C GLY A 109 8.89 9.09 22.94
#